data_87fbdd0c6332c72601c94be5dbe261b8
#
_entry.id   87fbdd0c6332c72601c94be5dbe261b8
#
_cell.length_a   1.000
_cell.length_b   1.000
_cell.length_c   1.000
_cell.angle_alpha   90.00
_cell.angle_beta   90.00
_cell.angle_gamma   90.00
#
_symmetry.space_group_name_H-M   'P 1'
#
loop_
_entity.id
_entity.type
_entity.pdbx_description
1 polymer ?
#
loop_
_entity_poly.entity_id
_entity_poly.type
_entity_poly.pdbx_seq_one_letter_code
_entity_poly.pdbx_strand_id
1 'polypeptide(L)'
;TGMKEDVTKIFKTKSGMKAYYEKAEVKTARYHLVDTLENGKKFVEEVGFPVIVKPDNGVGAAATYKISNYEELEQFYQIDHITQYIMEEFVNGLIISYDGLANKDHEVIFETSHVFPNSIMDVVNNNTGMHYYSLRQIPEQLQKLGRSVVKEFPLNARFFHCEFFQLLEDRPGLGSKGDFVGLEVNMRPPGGYTPDMKDWAND
;
A
#
# COMPACT_ATOMS: atom_id res chain seq x y z
N THR A 1 25.37 -10.78 4.86
CA THR A 1 24.76 -9.63 5.52
C THR A 1 23.35 -9.35 4.95
N GLY A 2 22.44 -10.30 5.09
CA GLY A 2 21.03 -10.13 4.76
C GLY A 2 20.24 -9.47 5.90
N MET A 3 18.94 -9.18 5.66
CA MET A 3 18.05 -8.80 6.74
C MET A 3 17.83 -9.96 7.70
N LYS A 4 17.69 -9.62 8.97
CA LYS A 4 17.29 -10.58 9.99
C LYS A 4 15.82 -10.96 9.78
N GLU A 5 15.45 -12.17 10.17
CA GLU A 5 14.10 -12.72 9.95
C GLU A 5 13.00 -11.89 10.63
N ASP A 6 13.28 -11.38 11.84
CA ASP A 6 12.37 -10.50 12.59
C ASP A 6 12.02 -9.23 11.81
N VAL A 7 13.02 -8.61 11.16
CA VAL A 7 12.82 -7.44 10.31
C VAL A 7 12.02 -7.79 9.05
N THR A 8 12.33 -8.96 8.44
CA THR A 8 11.63 -9.39 7.22
C THR A 8 10.14 -9.65 7.47
N LYS A 9 9.78 -10.12 8.67
CA LYS A 9 8.37 -10.39 9.05
C LYS A 9 7.49 -9.15 8.97
N ILE A 10 8.04 -7.97 9.28
CA ILE A 10 7.31 -6.69 9.23
C ILE A 10 6.75 -6.39 7.84
N PHE A 11 7.54 -6.72 6.80
CA PHE A 11 7.17 -6.48 5.41
C PHE A 11 6.41 -7.64 4.77
N LYS A 12 6.16 -8.72 5.51
CA LYS A 12 5.41 -9.89 5.01
C LYS A 12 3.90 -9.73 5.16
N THR A 13 3.45 -8.93 6.12
CA THR A 13 2.03 -8.76 6.41
C THR A 13 1.61 -7.31 6.27
N LYS A 14 0.46 -7.09 5.64
CA LYS A 14 -0.13 -5.75 5.49
C LYS A 14 -0.52 -5.16 6.83
N SER A 15 -1.06 -5.99 7.73
CA SER A 15 -1.38 -5.61 9.10
C SER A 15 -0.12 -5.19 9.89
N GLY A 16 1.00 -5.91 9.72
CA GLY A 16 2.28 -5.55 10.36
C GLY A 16 2.82 -4.20 9.89
N MET A 17 2.70 -3.88 8.60
CA MET A 17 3.11 -2.58 8.08
C MET A 17 2.30 -1.43 8.67
N LYS A 18 1.01 -1.62 8.96
CA LYS A 18 0.13 -0.56 9.50
C LYS A 18 0.61 -0.02 10.85
N ALA A 19 1.17 -0.87 11.71
CA ALA A 19 1.76 -0.42 12.98
C ALA A 19 2.98 0.51 12.78
N TYR A 20 3.73 0.33 11.70
CA TYR A 20 4.85 1.22 11.35
C TYR A 20 4.38 2.51 10.68
N TYR A 21 3.33 2.46 9.87
CA TYR A 21 2.68 3.65 9.36
C TYR A 21 2.13 4.53 10.49
N GLU A 22 1.53 3.93 11.52
CA GLU A 22 1.06 4.65 12.70
C GLU A 22 2.22 5.37 13.42
N LYS A 23 3.37 4.69 13.63
CA LYS A 23 4.58 5.32 14.17
C LYS A 23 5.12 6.47 13.31
N ALA A 24 4.99 6.33 11.99
CA ALA A 24 5.37 7.37 11.04
C ALA A 24 4.35 8.53 10.95
N GLU A 25 3.26 8.46 11.72
CA GLU A 25 2.13 9.41 11.68
C GLU A 25 1.49 9.50 10.28
N VAL A 26 1.52 8.38 9.53
CA VAL A 26 0.92 8.25 8.20
C VAL A 26 -0.37 7.47 8.31
N LYS A 27 -1.47 8.06 7.89
CA LYS A 27 -2.76 7.40 7.85
C LYS A 27 -2.77 6.27 6.81
N THR A 28 -3.48 5.19 7.12
CA THR A 28 -3.73 4.07 6.21
C THR A 28 -5.21 3.74 6.21
N ALA A 29 -5.70 3.02 5.21
CA ALA A 29 -7.05 2.47 5.24
C ALA A 29 -7.32 1.76 6.57
N ARG A 30 -8.49 2.01 7.18
CA ARG A 30 -8.95 1.26 8.34
C ARG A 30 -9.05 -0.21 7.97
N TYR A 31 -8.80 -1.10 8.90
CA TYR A 31 -8.75 -2.52 8.60
C TYR A 31 -9.23 -3.40 9.74
N HIS A 32 -9.61 -4.60 9.39
CA HIS A 32 -9.95 -5.69 10.28
C HIS A 32 -9.26 -6.97 9.80
N LEU A 33 -8.60 -7.71 10.70
CA LEU A 33 -8.13 -9.07 10.37
C LEU A 33 -9.34 -10.01 10.37
N VAL A 34 -9.55 -10.67 9.24
CA VAL A 34 -10.72 -11.54 9.05
C VAL A 34 -10.73 -12.67 10.07
N ASP A 35 -11.81 -12.75 10.85
CA ASP A 35 -12.06 -13.78 11.84
C ASP A 35 -13.50 -14.33 11.72
N THR A 36 -14.50 -13.66 12.26
CA THR A 36 -15.91 -14.08 12.22
C THR A 36 -16.74 -13.16 11.32
N LEU A 37 -17.78 -13.72 10.72
CA LEU A 37 -18.73 -12.94 9.91
C LEU A 37 -19.36 -11.79 10.72
N GLU A 38 -19.63 -12.00 12.02
CA GLU A 38 -20.19 -10.97 12.89
C GLU A 38 -19.25 -9.76 13.01
N ASN A 39 -17.95 -10.00 13.22
CA ASN A 39 -16.96 -8.94 13.30
C ASN A 39 -16.75 -8.27 11.95
N GLY A 40 -16.78 -9.04 10.84
CA GLY A 40 -16.77 -8.48 9.48
C GLY A 40 -17.96 -7.56 9.22
N LYS A 41 -19.17 -7.91 9.67
CA LYS A 41 -20.35 -7.06 9.56
C LYS A 41 -20.20 -5.77 10.38
N LYS A 42 -19.70 -5.84 11.62
CA LYS A 42 -19.42 -4.65 12.44
C LYS A 42 -18.42 -3.71 11.78
N PHE A 43 -17.36 -4.26 11.20
CA PHE A 43 -16.38 -3.45 10.47
C PHE A 43 -17.00 -2.73 9.28
N VAL A 44 -17.84 -3.43 8.50
CA VAL A 44 -18.56 -2.82 7.37
C VAL A 44 -19.56 -1.74 7.82
N GLU A 45 -20.23 -1.93 8.97
CA GLU A 45 -21.11 -0.91 9.55
C GLU A 45 -20.33 0.37 9.89
N GLU A 46 -19.06 0.24 10.31
CA GLU A 46 -18.19 1.37 10.64
C GLU A 46 -17.68 2.10 9.38
N VAL A 47 -17.21 1.35 8.35
CA VAL A 47 -16.48 1.94 7.23
C VAL A 47 -17.32 2.12 5.97
N GLY A 48 -18.44 1.40 5.86
CA GLY A 48 -19.30 1.34 4.68
C GLY A 48 -18.76 0.40 3.58
N PHE A 49 -19.64 0.04 2.66
CA PHE A 49 -19.26 -0.63 1.42
C PHE A 49 -18.74 0.36 0.35
N PRO A 50 -17.92 -0.09 -0.61
CA PRO A 50 -17.29 -1.41 -0.66
C PRO A 50 -16.13 -1.55 0.31
N VAL A 51 -15.75 -2.79 0.62
CA VAL A 51 -14.51 -3.13 1.32
C VAL A 51 -13.62 -3.98 0.41
N ILE A 52 -12.30 -3.93 0.65
CA ILE A 52 -11.32 -4.77 -0.05
C ILE A 52 -10.83 -5.85 0.90
N VAL A 53 -10.97 -7.11 0.48
CA VAL A 53 -10.51 -8.27 1.26
C VAL A 53 -9.42 -8.98 0.48
N LYS A 54 -8.25 -9.15 1.10
CA LYS A 54 -7.05 -9.71 0.47
C LYS A 54 -6.22 -10.50 1.47
N PRO A 55 -5.36 -11.44 1.03
CA PRO A 55 -4.41 -12.10 1.93
C PRO A 55 -3.57 -11.07 2.69
N ASP A 56 -3.45 -11.23 4.00
CA ASP A 56 -2.60 -10.37 4.84
C ASP A 56 -1.13 -10.53 4.47
N ASN A 57 -0.73 -11.77 4.16
CA ASN A 57 0.59 -12.09 3.62
C ASN A 57 0.53 -12.26 2.09
N GLY A 58 1.60 -11.92 1.39
CA GLY A 58 1.72 -12.11 -0.06
C GLY A 58 1.88 -10.79 -0.83
N VAL A 59 2.22 -10.92 -2.09
CA VAL A 59 2.49 -9.81 -3.01
C VAL A 59 1.50 -9.84 -4.17
N GLY A 60 1.11 -8.67 -4.63
CA GLY A 60 0.22 -8.49 -5.77
C GLY A 60 -1.28 -8.61 -5.44
N ALA A 61 -2.11 -8.52 -6.48
CA ALA A 61 -3.58 -8.50 -6.36
C ALA A 61 -4.22 -9.91 -6.39
N ALA A 62 -3.43 -10.98 -6.34
CA ALA A 62 -3.97 -12.34 -6.36
C ALA A 62 -4.87 -12.59 -5.13
N ALA A 63 -6.03 -13.19 -5.37
CA ALA A 63 -7.05 -13.45 -4.36
C ALA A 63 -7.54 -12.19 -3.59
N THR A 64 -7.60 -11.04 -4.29
CA THR A 64 -8.19 -9.82 -3.77
C THR A 64 -9.64 -9.71 -4.21
N TYR A 65 -10.54 -9.47 -3.24
CA TYR A 65 -11.97 -9.35 -3.44
C TYR A 65 -12.42 -7.92 -3.14
N LYS A 66 -13.24 -7.34 -4.01
CA LYS A 66 -14.01 -6.14 -3.73
C LYS A 66 -15.41 -6.58 -3.35
N ILE A 67 -15.79 -6.36 -2.11
CA ILE A 67 -17.08 -6.77 -1.54
C ILE A 67 -17.96 -5.53 -1.42
N SER A 68 -19.11 -5.53 -2.08
CA SER A 68 -19.97 -4.37 -2.26
C SER A 68 -21.29 -4.44 -1.49
N ASN A 69 -21.62 -5.59 -0.91
CA ASN A 69 -22.87 -5.80 -0.17
C ASN A 69 -22.74 -6.97 0.82
N TYR A 70 -23.75 -7.14 1.67
CA TYR A 70 -23.75 -8.20 2.69
C TYR A 70 -23.83 -9.62 2.11
N GLU A 71 -24.46 -9.81 0.96
CA GLU A 71 -24.52 -11.13 0.31
C GLU A 71 -23.14 -11.59 -0.12
N GLU A 72 -22.37 -10.72 -0.77
CA GLU A 72 -20.97 -10.98 -1.15
C GLU A 72 -20.08 -11.21 0.08
N LEU A 73 -20.33 -10.47 1.18
CA LEU A 73 -19.61 -10.65 2.43
C LEU A 73 -19.89 -12.04 3.02
N GLU A 74 -21.15 -12.48 3.07
CA GLU A 74 -21.53 -13.79 3.57
C GLU A 74 -20.95 -14.92 2.69
N GLN A 75 -20.98 -14.76 1.37
CA GLN A 75 -20.36 -15.70 0.44
C GLN A 75 -18.85 -15.84 0.68
N PHE A 76 -18.14 -14.71 0.91
CA PHE A 76 -16.73 -14.74 1.23
C PHE A 76 -16.44 -15.58 2.49
N TYR A 77 -17.22 -15.44 3.55
CA TYR A 77 -17.04 -16.19 4.80
C TYR A 77 -17.46 -17.67 4.72
N GLN A 78 -18.15 -18.11 3.66
CA GLN A 78 -18.46 -19.52 3.41
C GLN A 78 -17.29 -20.29 2.80
N ILE A 79 -16.26 -19.60 2.32
CA ILE A 79 -15.09 -20.22 1.70
C ILE A 79 -14.04 -20.48 2.78
N ASP A 80 -13.50 -21.70 2.84
CA ASP A 80 -12.36 -22.00 3.68
C ASP A 80 -11.09 -21.34 3.15
N HIS A 81 -10.58 -20.37 3.88
CA HIS A 81 -9.36 -19.66 3.53
C HIS A 81 -8.14 -20.29 4.23
N ILE A 82 -7.14 -20.70 3.43
CA ILE A 82 -5.92 -21.35 3.92
C ILE A 82 -4.99 -20.37 4.65
N THR A 83 -5.14 -19.08 4.40
CA THR A 83 -4.27 -18.01 4.95
C THR A 83 -5.10 -16.92 5.63
N GLN A 84 -4.47 -16.15 6.50
CA GLN A 84 -5.08 -14.98 7.11
C GLN A 84 -5.40 -13.93 6.04
N TYR A 85 -6.60 -13.38 6.09
CA TYR A 85 -7.04 -12.25 5.28
C TYR A 85 -7.14 -10.97 6.11
N ILE A 86 -6.94 -9.84 5.44
CA ILE A 86 -7.20 -8.50 5.94
C ILE A 86 -8.33 -7.89 5.12
N MET A 87 -9.31 -7.30 5.80
CA MET A 87 -10.41 -6.53 5.23
C MET A 87 -10.10 -5.05 5.45
N GLU A 88 -10.12 -4.26 4.40
CA GLU A 88 -9.82 -2.82 4.45
C GLU A 88 -10.98 -2.02 3.89
N GLU A 89 -11.19 -0.81 4.44
CA GLU A 89 -12.07 0.15 3.79
C GLU A 89 -11.56 0.46 2.38
N PHE A 90 -12.48 0.65 1.46
CA PHE A 90 -12.12 1.05 0.10
C PHE A 90 -11.66 2.52 0.08
N VAL A 91 -10.48 2.73 -0.49
CA VAL A 91 -9.91 4.07 -0.72
C VAL A 91 -9.99 4.38 -2.20
N ASN A 92 -10.79 5.38 -2.56
CA ASN A 92 -10.82 5.91 -3.91
C ASN A 92 -9.63 6.85 -4.12
N GLY A 93 -8.56 6.31 -4.67
CA GLY A 93 -7.29 7.01 -4.79
C GLY A 93 -6.46 6.59 -5.99
N LEU A 94 -5.66 7.52 -6.47
CA LEU A 94 -4.64 7.27 -7.47
C LEU A 94 -3.42 6.70 -6.79
N ILE A 95 -2.89 5.58 -7.28
CA ILE A 95 -1.67 5.00 -6.72
C ILE A 95 -0.47 5.84 -7.17
N ILE A 96 0.32 6.24 -6.19
CA ILE A 96 1.54 6.99 -6.39
C ILE A 96 2.64 6.38 -5.51
N SER A 97 3.86 6.27 -6.02
CA SER A 97 4.97 5.76 -5.23
C SER A 97 5.90 6.85 -4.75
N TYR A 98 6.56 6.58 -3.64
CA TYR A 98 7.74 7.28 -3.18
C TYR A 98 8.87 6.28 -3.09
N ASP A 99 9.84 6.42 -3.97
CA ASP A 99 10.89 5.45 -4.21
C ASP A 99 12.26 6.05 -3.96
N GLY A 100 13.23 5.22 -3.62
CA GLY A 100 14.57 5.74 -3.47
C GLY A 100 15.55 4.77 -2.83
N LEU A 101 16.61 5.36 -2.30
CA LEU A 101 17.69 4.70 -1.60
C LEU A 101 17.95 5.39 -0.27
N ALA A 102 17.97 4.63 0.81
CA ALA A 102 18.34 5.10 2.13
C ALA A 102 19.72 4.58 2.54
N ASN A 103 20.47 5.42 3.27
CA ASN A 103 21.73 5.00 3.88
C ASN A 103 21.52 4.18 5.16
N LYS A 104 22.59 3.79 5.83
CA LYS A 104 22.55 3.00 7.08
C LYS A 104 21.86 3.72 8.24
N ASP A 105 21.77 5.02 8.19
CA ASP A 105 21.20 5.89 9.23
C ASP A 105 19.77 6.32 8.89
N HIS A 106 19.11 5.63 7.94
CA HIS A 106 17.76 5.91 7.42
C HIS A 106 17.61 7.26 6.71
N GLU A 107 18.71 7.91 6.34
CA GLU A 107 18.64 9.13 5.56
C GLU A 107 18.43 8.79 4.08
N VAL A 108 17.48 9.48 3.45
CA VAL A 108 17.19 9.32 2.02
C VAL A 108 18.29 10.04 1.23
N ILE A 109 19.06 9.28 0.46
CA ILE A 109 20.15 9.79 -0.38
C ILE A 109 19.76 9.94 -1.86
N PHE A 110 18.71 9.30 -2.28
CA PHE A 110 18.08 9.45 -3.59
C PHE A 110 16.58 9.22 -3.45
N GLU A 111 15.78 10.02 -4.13
CA GLU A 111 14.31 9.89 -4.12
C GLU A 111 13.69 10.23 -5.47
N THR A 112 12.61 9.56 -5.80
CA THR A 112 11.81 9.75 -7.00
C THR A 112 10.36 9.31 -6.72
N SER A 113 9.46 9.58 -7.66
CA SER A 113 8.05 9.21 -7.54
C SER A 113 7.47 8.84 -8.89
N HIS A 114 6.57 7.87 -8.89
CA HIS A 114 5.85 7.39 -10.06
C HIS A 114 4.36 7.40 -9.80
N VAL A 115 3.59 7.71 -10.83
CA VAL A 115 2.12 7.68 -10.81
C VAL A 115 1.65 6.48 -11.62
N PHE A 116 0.72 5.71 -11.05
CA PHE A 116 0.09 4.55 -11.65
C PHE A 116 -1.40 4.88 -11.89
N PRO A 117 -1.79 5.35 -13.10
CA PRO A 117 -3.16 5.79 -13.38
C PRO A 117 -4.20 4.69 -13.26
N ASN A 118 -3.81 3.44 -13.54
CA ASN A 118 -4.67 2.28 -13.41
C ASN A 118 -4.34 1.53 -12.12
N SER A 119 -5.34 1.15 -11.34
CA SER A 119 -5.11 0.27 -10.21
C SER A 119 -4.63 -1.10 -10.71
N ILE A 120 -3.80 -1.79 -9.91
CA ILE A 120 -3.38 -3.16 -10.23
C ILE A 120 -4.60 -4.08 -10.38
N MET A 121 -5.67 -3.85 -9.61
CA MET A 121 -6.92 -4.59 -9.73
C MET A 121 -7.60 -4.37 -11.09
N ASP A 122 -7.62 -3.14 -11.60
CA ASP A 122 -8.18 -2.86 -12.93
C ASP A 122 -7.36 -3.53 -14.03
N VAL A 123 -6.03 -3.51 -13.91
CA VAL A 123 -5.13 -4.18 -14.85
C VAL A 123 -5.36 -5.68 -14.87
N VAL A 124 -5.45 -6.32 -13.71
CA VAL A 124 -5.64 -7.78 -13.58
C VAL A 124 -7.05 -8.21 -14.02
N ASN A 125 -8.08 -7.48 -13.57
CA ASN A 125 -9.47 -7.86 -13.83
C ASN A 125 -9.93 -7.54 -15.26
N ASN A 126 -9.40 -6.46 -15.86
CA ASN A 126 -9.83 -5.98 -17.16
C ASN A 126 -8.81 -6.28 -18.27
N ASN A 127 -7.71 -6.97 -17.96
CA ASN A 127 -6.61 -7.27 -18.88
C ASN A 127 -6.13 -6.03 -19.66
N THR A 128 -6.10 -4.88 -18.95
CA THR A 128 -5.63 -3.60 -19.52
C THR A 128 -4.12 -3.48 -19.36
N GLY A 129 -3.47 -2.78 -20.28
CA GLY A 129 -2.04 -2.51 -20.19
C GLY A 129 -1.70 -1.67 -18.95
N MET A 130 -0.64 -2.04 -18.24
CA MET A 130 -0.10 -1.20 -17.17
C MET A 130 0.75 -0.10 -17.78
N HIS A 131 0.49 1.14 -17.43
CA HIS A 131 1.37 2.27 -17.73
C HIS A 131 1.59 3.09 -16.47
N TYR A 132 2.74 3.72 -16.37
CA TYR A 132 3.10 4.62 -15.30
C TYR A 132 4.08 5.68 -15.82
N TYR A 133 4.20 6.77 -15.11
CA TYR A 133 5.14 7.83 -15.44
C TYR A 133 5.81 8.41 -14.19
N SER A 134 7.05 8.89 -14.37
CA SER A 134 7.80 9.55 -13.31
C SER A 134 7.39 11.00 -13.17
N LEU A 135 7.30 11.48 -11.94
CA LEU A 135 7.11 12.90 -11.66
C LEU A 135 8.46 13.63 -11.73
N ARG A 136 8.45 14.80 -12.36
CA ARG A 136 9.63 15.70 -12.35
C ARG A 136 9.91 16.28 -10.97
N GLN A 137 8.86 16.50 -10.20
CA GLN A 137 8.90 17.03 -8.85
C GLN A 137 7.98 16.23 -7.96
N ILE A 138 8.50 15.72 -6.86
CA ILE A 138 7.73 15.00 -5.87
C ILE A 138 6.86 16.02 -5.12
N PRO A 139 5.53 15.78 -4.96
CA PRO A 139 4.70 16.62 -4.12
C PRO A 139 5.26 16.72 -2.70
N GLU A 140 5.33 17.94 -2.14
CA GLU A 140 5.95 18.19 -0.85
C GLU A 140 5.34 17.35 0.28
N GLN A 141 4.01 17.20 0.30
CA GLN A 141 3.33 16.36 1.27
C GLN A 141 3.75 14.89 1.14
N LEU A 142 3.81 14.35 -0.09
CA LEU A 142 4.25 12.97 -0.33
C LEU A 142 5.70 12.77 0.10
N GLN A 143 6.58 13.70 -0.22
CA GLN A 143 7.99 13.66 0.17
C GLN A 143 8.14 13.63 1.69
N LYS A 144 7.39 14.49 2.41
CA LYS A 144 7.39 14.54 3.88
C LYS A 144 6.92 13.21 4.47
N LEU A 145 5.79 12.69 4.01
CA LEU A 145 5.23 11.41 4.49
C LEU A 145 6.15 10.24 4.14
N GLY A 146 6.69 10.20 2.92
CA GLY A 146 7.61 9.16 2.48
C GLY A 146 8.89 9.12 3.31
N ARG A 147 9.49 10.26 3.60
CA ARG A 147 10.67 10.37 4.49
C ARG A 147 10.35 9.93 5.92
N SER A 148 9.15 10.23 6.44
CA SER A 148 8.69 9.75 7.75
C SER A 148 8.59 8.22 7.76
N VAL A 149 8.01 7.63 6.72
CA VAL A 149 7.95 6.17 6.55
C VAL A 149 9.35 5.56 6.52
N VAL A 150 10.28 6.09 5.72
CA VAL A 150 11.66 5.57 5.62
C VAL A 150 12.38 5.62 6.97
N LYS A 151 12.10 6.63 7.79
CA LYS A 151 12.69 6.79 9.11
C LYS A 151 12.21 5.73 10.10
N GLU A 152 10.92 5.42 10.10
CA GLU A 152 10.29 4.52 11.06
C GLU A 152 10.37 3.04 10.66
N PHE A 153 10.34 2.74 9.35
CA PHE A 153 10.54 1.38 8.87
C PHE A 153 12.02 1.02 8.88
N PRO A 154 12.38 -0.26 9.11
CA PRO A 154 13.78 -0.70 9.11
C PRO A 154 14.37 -0.79 7.69
N LEU A 155 14.39 0.33 6.99
CA LEU A 155 14.81 0.49 5.58
C LEU A 155 16.25 0.99 5.45
N ASN A 156 17.14 0.56 6.33
CA ASN A 156 18.52 1.02 6.33
C ASN A 156 19.39 0.35 5.26
N ALA A 157 20.22 1.16 4.60
CA ALA A 157 21.19 0.76 3.56
C ALA A 157 20.56 -0.05 2.41
N ARG A 158 19.42 0.43 1.86
CA ARG A 158 18.71 -0.28 0.77
C ARG A 158 17.76 0.59 -0.03
N PHE A 159 17.34 0.05 -1.16
CA PHE A 159 16.21 0.58 -1.92
C PHE A 159 14.91 0.41 -1.16
N PHE A 160 14.02 1.37 -1.37
CA PHE A 160 12.64 1.33 -0.89
C PHE A 160 11.67 1.69 -2.01
N HIS A 161 10.48 1.13 -1.92
CA HIS A 161 9.34 1.40 -2.78
C HIS A 161 8.11 1.49 -1.88
N CYS A 162 7.70 2.72 -1.58
CA CYS A 162 6.56 3.03 -0.72
C CYS A 162 5.38 3.46 -1.60
N GLU A 163 4.26 2.77 -1.50
CA GLU A 163 3.06 3.09 -2.24
C GLU A 163 2.07 3.86 -1.36
N PHE A 164 1.43 4.83 -1.97
CA PHE A 164 0.40 5.67 -1.37
C PHE A 164 -0.80 5.78 -2.29
N PHE A 165 -1.97 6.00 -1.71
CA PHE A 165 -3.12 6.55 -2.43
C PHE A 165 -3.09 8.07 -2.33
N GLN A 166 -3.19 8.78 -3.46
CA GLN A 166 -3.62 10.17 -3.48
C GLN A 166 -5.14 10.19 -3.59
N LEU A 167 -5.81 10.70 -2.56
CA LEU A 167 -7.26 10.69 -2.48
C LEU A 167 -7.91 11.47 -3.63
N LEU A 168 -8.88 10.85 -4.31
CA LEU A 168 -9.67 11.48 -5.37
C LEU A 168 -10.92 12.19 -4.84
N GLU A 169 -11.26 11.97 -3.58
CA GLU A 169 -12.40 12.56 -2.87
C GLU A 169 -12.07 12.68 -1.38
N ASP A 170 -12.85 13.49 -0.66
CA ASP A 170 -12.76 13.58 0.80
C ASP A 170 -13.18 12.25 1.42
N ARG A 171 -12.38 11.74 2.37
CA ARG A 171 -12.70 10.50 3.08
C ARG A 171 -12.61 10.74 4.59
N PRO A 172 -13.75 10.69 5.33
CA PRO A 172 -13.76 10.89 6.77
C PRO A 172 -12.79 9.96 7.50
N GLY A 173 -11.95 10.52 8.35
CA GLY A 173 -10.92 9.79 9.08
C GLY A 173 -9.59 9.64 8.33
N LEU A 174 -9.56 9.67 7.00
CA LEU A 174 -8.34 9.56 6.20
C LEU A 174 -7.79 10.92 5.76
N GLY A 175 -8.58 11.76 5.14
CA GLY A 175 -8.13 13.07 4.66
C GLY A 175 -9.07 13.68 3.65
N SER A 176 -8.63 14.80 3.06
CA SER A 176 -9.32 15.52 1.99
C SER A 176 -8.79 15.08 0.62
N LYS A 177 -9.54 15.36 -0.43
CA LYS A 177 -9.11 15.16 -1.80
C LYS A 177 -7.72 15.77 -2.04
N GLY A 178 -6.82 14.97 -2.57
CA GLY A 178 -5.42 15.33 -2.83
C GLY A 178 -4.45 14.89 -1.73
N ASP A 179 -4.91 14.58 -0.51
CA ASP A 179 -4.09 14.04 0.56
C ASP A 179 -3.56 12.63 0.23
N PHE A 180 -2.48 12.25 0.90
CA PHE A 180 -1.84 10.94 0.72
C PHE A 180 -2.12 10.02 1.90
N VAL A 181 -2.42 8.75 1.58
CA VAL A 181 -2.71 7.66 2.53
C VAL A 181 -1.78 6.50 2.22
N GLY A 182 -1.09 5.95 3.21
CA GLY A 182 -0.15 4.85 3.03
C GLY A 182 -0.84 3.56 2.59
N LEU A 183 -0.22 2.85 1.66
CA LEU A 183 -0.73 1.60 1.10
C LEU A 183 0.19 0.42 1.42
N GLU A 184 1.42 0.43 0.92
CA GLU A 184 2.37 -0.68 1.07
C GLU A 184 3.82 -0.18 1.06
N VAL A 185 4.71 -0.88 1.78
CA VAL A 185 6.15 -0.63 1.78
C VAL A 185 6.90 -1.86 1.34
N ASN A 186 7.71 -1.72 0.31
CA ASN A 186 8.56 -2.77 -0.23
C ASN A 186 10.04 -2.38 -0.11
N MET A 187 10.87 -3.33 0.32
CA MET A 187 12.33 -3.14 0.48
C MET A 187 13.09 -3.57 -0.76
N ARG A 188 12.71 -3.06 -1.88
CA ARG A 188 13.29 -3.34 -3.19
C ARG A 188 13.12 -2.12 -4.10
N PRO A 189 13.84 -2.04 -5.21
CA PRO A 189 13.49 -1.10 -6.27
C PRO A 189 12.05 -1.36 -6.75
N PRO A 190 11.34 -0.34 -7.24
CA PRO A 190 10.09 -0.54 -7.96
C PRO A 190 10.31 -1.48 -9.15
N GLY A 191 9.24 -2.21 -9.52
CA GLY A 191 9.29 -3.17 -10.62
C GLY A 191 9.26 -2.53 -12.01
N GLY A 192 9.18 -3.38 -13.04
CA GLY A 192 9.12 -2.96 -14.43
C GLY A 192 10.42 -2.31 -14.91
N TYR A 193 10.31 -1.32 -15.77
CA TYR A 193 11.43 -0.56 -16.35
C TYR A 193 11.91 0.60 -15.46
N THR A 194 11.43 0.71 -14.25
CA THR A 194 11.76 1.85 -13.38
C THR A 194 13.25 1.97 -13.05
N PRO A 195 14.01 0.88 -12.80
CA PRO A 195 15.45 0.96 -12.64
C PRO A 195 16.14 1.53 -13.88
N ASP A 196 15.76 1.06 -15.08
CA ASP A 196 16.33 1.54 -16.36
C ASP A 196 16.00 3.01 -16.62
N MET A 197 14.76 3.44 -16.28
CA MET A 197 14.36 4.85 -16.37
C MET A 197 15.18 5.75 -15.45
N LYS A 198 15.54 5.26 -14.26
CA LYS A 198 16.39 6.00 -13.31
C LYS A 198 17.82 6.12 -13.80
N ASP A 199 18.36 5.05 -14.34
CA ASP A 199 19.71 5.02 -14.94
C ASP A 199 19.80 6.06 -16.06
N TRP A 200 18.85 6.02 -16.97
CA TRP A 200 18.80 6.91 -18.13
C TRP A 200 18.56 8.39 -17.78
N ALA A 201 17.94 8.67 -16.65
CA ALA A 201 17.68 10.04 -16.19
C ALA A 201 18.87 10.66 -15.42
N ASN A 202 19.88 9.86 -15.07
CA ASN A 202 21.03 10.29 -14.27
C ASN A 202 22.38 10.13 -14.99
N ASP A 203 22.40 9.64 -16.24
CA ASP A 203 23.54 9.66 -17.15
C ASP A 203 23.65 11.04 -17.87
#